data_60f859f87480ac1651c8e490fb43a02a
#
_entry.id   60f859f87480ac1651c8e490fb43a02a
#
_cell.length_a   1.000
_cell.length_b   1.000
_cell.length_c   1.000
_cell.angle_alpha   90.00
_cell.angle_beta   90.00
_cell.angle_gamma   90.00
#
_symmetry.space_group_name_H-M   'P 1'
#
loop_
_entity.id
_entity.type
_entity.pdbx_description
1 polymer ?
#
loop_
_entity_poly.entity_id
_entity_poly.type
_entity_poly.pdbx_seq_one_letter_code
_entity_poly.pdbx_strand_id
1 'polypeptide(L)'
;MMAMRRILIGLVVLLAVSAISSAMDRQASGDYHARREKLAAKLDGNVALVFAPPEAEGPNDLYGYRPDDNFYYLTGWAEPGAAVLIAAERGATNNSPARPYTEILFLPKRNYSQEQWTGPKLGPDDPKAAHVTGFERVESLDNLRDELVKVIPVRSTVYTDVPASGEDSNSKDPLQWLQTANAFAVGTSYADIRPLLGSLRTVKDAGEVELIRKATDASVAAQLAAIKAIKPGMTEREISALLQYEWGKRGCERPAYAPIVGSGINSTVLHYSDDSGKIQDGDLVLMDAAGEYSLYASDITRTVPASGRFTARQREIYEIVLGAQKAAIAAFQPGVSHLQRNQPNSLQDVAMNYINAHGKDLHGQPLGKYFFHGLGHYVGLNVHDPDDYSVPLGPGMVFTIEPGIYIPEEKIGVRIEDMFYVDNNGKLIRLTESLPQTPDEIEKLMAGR
;
A
#
# COMPACT_ATOMS: atom_id res chain seq x y z
N MET A 1 -46.62 63.72 9.11
CA MET A 1 -45.67 63.45 8.02
C MET A 1 -44.69 62.31 8.47
N MET A 2 -45.03 61.09 8.18
CA MET A 2 -44.23 59.90 8.57
C MET A 2 -43.39 59.45 7.38
N ALA A 3 -42.09 59.49 7.56
CA ALA A 3 -41.13 58.92 6.53
C ALA A 3 -40.99 57.41 6.74
N MET A 4 -41.46 56.64 5.76
CA MET A 4 -41.29 55.22 5.69
C MET A 4 -39.86 54.88 5.27
N ARG A 5 -39.05 54.36 6.20
CA ARG A 5 -37.76 53.73 5.89
C ARG A 5 -38.00 52.36 5.27
N ARG A 6 -37.63 52.19 4.00
CA ARG A 6 -37.55 50.90 3.34
C ARG A 6 -36.24 50.21 3.76
N ILE A 7 -36.35 49.12 4.49
CA ILE A 7 -35.25 48.22 4.79
C ILE A 7 -35.12 47.28 3.59
N LEU A 8 -34.00 47.40 2.86
CA LEU A 8 -33.62 46.46 1.81
C LEU A 8 -32.92 45.27 2.48
N ILE A 9 -33.61 44.15 2.58
CA ILE A 9 -33.02 42.89 3.05
C ILE A 9 -32.35 42.28 1.80
N GLY A 10 -31.02 42.41 1.74
CA GLY A 10 -30.20 41.69 0.75
C GLY A 10 -30.14 40.22 1.09
N LEU A 11 -30.79 39.38 0.30
CA LEU A 11 -30.68 37.92 0.36
C LEU A 11 -29.31 37.51 -0.20
N VAL A 12 -28.34 37.29 0.66
CA VAL A 12 -27.08 36.66 0.27
C VAL A 12 -27.35 35.16 0.14
N VAL A 13 -27.57 34.73 -1.07
CA VAL A 13 -27.59 33.27 -1.40
C VAL A 13 -26.14 32.80 -1.34
N LEU A 14 -25.74 32.24 -0.20
CA LEU A 14 -24.55 31.41 -0.12
C LEU A 14 -24.80 30.16 -0.97
N LEU A 15 -24.28 30.16 -2.18
CA LEU A 15 -24.05 28.91 -2.94
C LEU A 15 -22.99 28.12 -2.17
N ALA A 16 -23.43 27.27 -1.25
CA ALA A 16 -22.62 26.19 -0.75
C ALA A 16 -22.38 25.26 -1.96
N VAL A 17 -21.25 25.43 -2.60
CA VAL A 17 -20.69 24.39 -3.44
C VAL A 17 -20.43 23.23 -2.47
N SER A 18 -21.35 22.27 -2.46
CA SER A 18 -21.11 20.98 -1.84
C SER A 18 -19.95 20.37 -2.63
N ALA A 19 -18.70 20.60 -2.18
CA ALA A 19 -17.62 19.73 -2.54
C ALA A 19 -18.13 18.34 -2.16
N ILE A 20 -18.35 17.49 -3.15
CA ILE A 20 -18.51 16.06 -2.91
C ILE A 20 -17.18 15.72 -2.24
N SER A 21 -17.20 15.61 -0.92
CA SER A 21 -16.07 15.11 -0.16
C SER A 21 -15.92 13.65 -0.62
N SER A 22 -15.06 13.43 -1.58
CA SER A 22 -14.51 12.09 -1.79
C SER A 22 -13.93 11.68 -0.43
N ALA A 23 -14.36 10.56 0.12
CA ALA A 23 -13.82 10.04 1.36
C ALA A 23 -12.32 9.73 1.21
N MET A 24 -11.82 9.65 -0.02
CA MET A 24 -10.44 9.38 -0.40
C MET A 24 -9.83 10.61 -1.09
N ASP A 25 -8.60 10.95 -0.71
CA ASP A 25 -7.77 11.89 -1.48
C ASP A 25 -7.31 11.21 -2.78
N ARG A 26 -7.46 11.91 -3.89
CA ARG A 26 -7.01 11.43 -5.19
C ARG A 26 -5.93 12.37 -5.73
N GLN A 27 -4.87 11.81 -6.29
CA GLN A 27 -3.87 12.59 -7.00
C GLN A 27 -4.48 13.30 -8.23
N ALA A 28 -3.77 14.27 -8.77
CA ALA A 28 -4.20 14.95 -9.98
C ALA A 28 -4.28 13.96 -11.17
N SER A 29 -5.25 14.14 -12.06
CA SER A 29 -5.42 13.27 -13.24
C SER A 29 -4.15 13.17 -14.09
N GLY A 30 -3.35 14.25 -14.14
CA GLY A 30 -2.07 14.28 -14.83
C GLY A 30 -1.03 13.31 -14.30
N ASP A 31 -1.05 12.98 -13.00
CA ASP A 31 -0.11 12.03 -12.40
C ASP A 31 -0.39 10.61 -12.93
N TYR A 32 -1.66 10.21 -12.95
CA TYR A 32 -2.08 8.93 -13.54
C TYR A 32 -1.81 8.87 -15.05
N HIS A 33 -2.04 9.97 -15.77
CA HIS A 33 -1.71 10.06 -17.20
C HIS A 33 -0.21 9.84 -17.43
N ALA A 34 0.65 10.52 -16.67
CA ALA A 34 2.11 10.36 -16.79
C ALA A 34 2.56 8.90 -16.51
N ARG A 35 1.89 8.17 -15.60
CA ARG A 35 2.16 6.74 -15.36
C ARG A 35 1.78 5.88 -16.56
N ARG A 36 0.64 6.18 -17.22
CA ARG A 36 0.22 5.48 -18.45
C ARG A 36 1.18 5.74 -19.61
N GLU A 37 1.69 6.97 -19.77
CA GLU A 37 2.74 7.28 -20.76
C GLU A 37 4.04 6.52 -20.48
N LYS A 38 4.49 6.48 -19.21
CA LYS A 38 5.66 5.68 -18.80
C LYS A 38 5.48 4.20 -19.08
N LEU A 39 4.29 3.64 -18.84
CA LEU A 39 3.97 2.26 -19.22
C LEU A 39 4.02 2.09 -20.72
N ALA A 40 3.38 2.98 -21.49
CA ALA A 40 3.36 2.91 -22.95
C ALA A 40 4.78 2.90 -23.57
N ALA A 41 5.71 3.68 -22.99
CA ALA A 41 7.11 3.67 -23.41
C ALA A 41 7.80 2.30 -23.21
N LYS A 42 7.34 1.50 -22.25
CA LYS A 42 7.85 0.14 -21.99
C LYS A 42 7.17 -0.95 -22.83
N LEU A 43 6.04 -0.66 -23.46
CA LEU A 43 5.28 -1.63 -24.28
C LEU A 43 5.86 -1.86 -25.67
N ASP A 44 6.84 -1.09 -26.11
CA ASP A 44 7.51 -1.24 -27.41
C ASP A 44 6.51 -1.39 -28.60
N GLY A 45 5.58 -0.44 -28.70
CA GLY A 45 4.56 -0.43 -29.75
C GLY A 45 3.41 -1.44 -29.55
N ASN A 46 3.39 -2.20 -28.45
CA ASN A 46 2.34 -3.15 -28.10
C ASN A 46 1.19 -2.50 -27.32
N VAL A 47 0.33 -3.33 -26.73
CA VAL A 47 -0.93 -2.91 -26.08
C VAL A 47 -0.98 -3.49 -24.67
N ALA A 48 -1.47 -2.70 -23.72
CA ALA A 48 -1.82 -3.16 -22.38
C ALA A 48 -3.34 -3.07 -22.17
N LEU A 49 -3.90 -4.08 -21.50
CA LEU A 49 -5.28 -4.13 -21.05
C LEU A 49 -5.32 -4.59 -19.61
N VAL A 50 -5.82 -3.73 -18.71
CA VAL A 50 -5.93 -4.01 -17.27
C VAL A 50 -7.37 -3.81 -16.84
N PHE A 51 -7.86 -4.71 -15.98
CA PHE A 51 -9.23 -4.71 -15.49
C PHE A 51 -9.30 -4.36 -14.01
N ALA A 52 -10.33 -3.58 -13.64
CA ALA A 52 -10.80 -3.53 -12.26
C ALA A 52 -11.70 -4.76 -12.02
N PRO A 53 -11.47 -5.54 -10.96
CA PRO A 53 -12.35 -6.65 -10.64
C PRO A 53 -13.79 -6.16 -10.41
N PRO A 54 -14.81 -6.97 -10.69
CA PRO A 54 -16.16 -6.63 -10.33
C PRO A 54 -16.32 -6.65 -8.81
N GLU A 55 -17.30 -5.89 -8.32
CA GLU A 55 -17.70 -5.94 -6.91
C GLU A 55 -18.25 -7.35 -6.57
N ALA A 56 -17.86 -7.88 -5.42
CA ALA A 56 -18.42 -9.14 -4.92
C ALA A 56 -19.90 -8.94 -4.60
N GLU A 57 -20.73 -9.97 -4.85
CA GLU A 57 -22.14 -9.91 -4.48
C GLU A 57 -22.32 -10.05 -2.96
N GLY A 58 -23.09 -9.13 -2.38
CA GLY A 58 -23.51 -9.18 -0.98
C GLY A 58 -22.70 -8.30 -0.01
N PRO A 59 -23.12 -8.25 1.27
CA PRO A 59 -22.55 -7.37 2.29
C PRO A 59 -21.30 -7.96 2.97
N ASN A 60 -20.54 -8.82 2.29
CA ASN A 60 -19.45 -9.59 2.90
C ASN A 60 -18.11 -8.87 2.87
N ASP A 61 -18.01 -7.73 2.17
CA ASP A 61 -16.81 -6.90 2.16
C ASP A 61 -16.83 -5.94 3.36
N LEU A 62 -16.03 -6.26 4.37
CA LEU A 62 -16.03 -5.54 5.65
C LEU A 62 -15.71 -4.03 5.48
N TYR A 63 -14.86 -3.71 4.51
CA TYR A 63 -14.41 -2.34 4.25
C TYR A 63 -14.87 -1.81 2.88
N GLY A 64 -15.82 -2.48 2.23
CA GLY A 64 -16.28 -2.14 0.88
C GLY A 64 -15.28 -2.52 -0.22
N TYR A 65 -15.62 -2.16 -1.45
CA TYR A 65 -14.81 -2.49 -2.62
C TYR A 65 -13.41 -1.86 -2.54
N ARG A 66 -12.40 -2.64 -2.87
CA ARG A 66 -11.02 -2.17 -3.08
C ARG A 66 -10.61 -2.51 -4.51
N PRO A 67 -10.21 -1.52 -5.33
CA PRO A 67 -9.75 -1.76 -6.68
C PRO A 67 -8.46 -2.59 -6.69
N ASP A 68 -8.17 -3.22 -7.83
CA ASP A 68 -6.85 -3.76 -8.09
C ASP A 68 -5.81 -2.64 -8.08
N ASP A 69 -4.66 -2.89 -7.47
CA ASP A 69 -3.62 -1.88 -7.28
C ASP A 69 -3.03 -1.38 -8.60
N ASN A 70 -2.81 -2.28 -9.55
CA ASN A 70 -2.24 -1.95 -10.85
C ASN A 70 -3.21 -1.13 -11.68
N PHE A 71 -4.50 -1.49 -11.62
CA PHE A 71 -5.56 -0.73 -12.25
C PHE A 71 -5.67 0.68 -11.64
N TYR A 72 -5.69 0.78 -10.29
CA TYR A 72 -5.75 2.06 -9.61
C TYR A 72 -4.51 2.92 -9.86
N TYR A 73 -3.31 2.33 -9.83
CA TYR A 73 -2.04 3.00 -10.14
C TYR A 73 -2.07 3.71 -11.50
N LEU A 74 -2.71 3.09 -12.50
CA LEU A 74 -2.81 3.61 -13.84
C LEU A 74 -3.96 4.62 -14.01
N THR A 75 -5.04 4.50 -13.24
CA THR A 75 -6.30 5.20 -13.54
C THR A 75 -6.74 6.17 -12.45
N GLY A 76 -6.37 5.92 -11.20
CA GLY A 76 -6.97 6.58 -10.04
C GLY A 76 -8.47 6.30 -9.91
N TRP A 77 -9.00 5.28 -10.57
CA TRP A 77 -10.41 4.93 -10.55
C TRP A 77 -10.67 3.80 -9.56
N ALA A 78 -11.56 4.05 -8.61
CA ALA A 78 -11.81 3.14 -7.50
C ALA A 78 -13.19 2.47 -7.55
N GLU A 79 -13.90 2.51 -8.70
CA GLU A 79 -15.16 1.79 -8.85
C GLU A 79 -14.96 0.47 -9.59
N PRO A 80 -15.79 -0.56 -9.30
CA PRO A 80 -15.63 -1.90 -9.84
C PRO A 80 -16.00 -2.03 -11.31
N GLY A 81 -15.51 -3.09 -11.95
CA GLY A 81 -15.95 -3.57 -13.26
C GLY A 81 -15.49 -2.73 -14.45
N ALA A 82 -14.51 -1.85 -14.27
CA ALA A 82 -13.93 -1.04 -15.34
C ALA A 82 -12.75 -1.76 -16.03
N ALA A 83 -12.31 -1.23 -17.18
CA ALA A 83 -11.08 -1.67 -17.84
C ALA A 83 -10.34 -0.46 -18.42
N VAL A 84 -9.01 -0.53 -18.51
CA VAL A 84 -8.18 0.48 -19.17
C VAL A 84 -7.38 -0.18 -20.29
N LEU A 85 -7.46 0.43 -21.48
CA LEU A 85 -6.68 0.08 -22.65
C LEU A 85 -5.62 1.15 -22.87
N ILE A 86 -4.37 0.74 -22.99
CA ILE A 86 -3.23 1.59 -23.30
C ILE A 86 -2.53 1.01 -24.53
N ALA A 87 -2.53 1.73 -25.65
CA ALA A 87 -1.86 1.34 -26.86
C ALA A 87 -0.68 2.27 -27.10
N ALA A 88 0.54 1.74 -27.01
CA ALA A 88 1.75 2.51 -27.25
C ALA A 88 1.80 3.05 -28.67
N GLU A 89 2.44 4.20 -28.88
CA GLU A 89 2.74 4.70 -30.23
C GLU A 89 3.56 3.67 -31.00
N ARG A 90 3.27 3.56 -32.29
CA ARG A 90 4.00 2.66 -33.19
C ARG A 90 4.11 3.25 -34.58
N GLY A 91 5.31 3.23 -35.13
CA GLY A 91 5.56 3.57 -36.53
C GLY A 91 4.88 2.60 -37.52
N ALA A 92 4.72 3.01 -38.75
CA ALA A 92 4.24 2.14 -39.83
C ALA A 92 5.24 0.98 -40.07
N THR A 93 4.69 -0.21 -40.31
CA THR A 93 5.45 -1.40 -40.73
C THR A 93 4.89 -1.92 -42.07
N ASN A 94 5.56 -2.87 -42.69
CA ASN A 94 5.08 -3.49 -43.96
C ASN A 94 3.67 -4.09 -43.82
N ASN A 95 3.27 -4.48 -42.60
CA ASN A 95 2.03 -5.22 -42.31
C ASN A 95 1.01 -4.43 -41.48
N SER A 96 1.36 -3.21 -41.05
CA SER A 96 0.47 -2.43 -40.17
C SER A 96 0.73 -0.93 -40.34
N PRO A 97 -0.32 -0.09 -40.37
CA PRO A 97 -0.18 1.37 -40.40
C PRO A 97 0.43 1.88 -39.08
N ALA A 98 0.95 3.13 -39.13
CA ALA A 98 1.31 3.84 -37.90
C ALA A 98 0.10 3.99 -36.97
N ARG A 99 0.35 3.97 -35.67
CA ARG A 99 -0.67 4.18 -34.65
C ARG A 99 -0.14 5.19 -33.63
N PRO A 100 -0.89 6.28 -33.32
CA PRO A 100 -0.55 7.18 -32.24
C PRO A 100 -0.74 6.49 -30.88
N TYR A 101 -0.16 7.07 -29.82
CA TYR A 101 -0.52 6.73 -28.45
C TYR A 101 -2.03 6.85 -28.26
N THR A 102 -2.63 5.88 -27.60
CA THR A 102 -4.07 5.84 -27.33
C THR A 102 -4.31 5.28 -25.93
N GLU A 103 -5.16 5.95 -25.17
CA GLU A 103 -5.65 5.46 -23.88
C GLU A 103 -7.18 5.59 -23.83
N ILE A 104 -7.84 4.56 -23.31
CA ILE A 104 -9.30 4.52 -23.20
C ILE A 104 -9.67 3.88 -21.85
N LEU A 105 -10.52 4.57 -21.09
CA LEU A 105 -11.16 3.96 -19.93
C LEU A 105 -12.54 3.43 -20.34
N PHE A 106 -12.80 2.18 -20.00
CA PHE A 106 -14.08 1.54 -20.21
C PHE A 106 -14.84 1.44 -18.90
N LEU A 107 -16.06 1.97 -18.86
CA LEU A 107 -16.94 1.89 -17.70
C LEU A 107 -18.12 0.98 -18.00
N PRO A 108 -18.64 0.25 -17.01
CA PRO A 108 -19.89 -0.46 -17.15
C PRO A 108 -21.05 0.51 -17.36
N LYS A 109 -22.07 0.10 -18.10
CA LYS A 109 -23.32 0.85 -18.17
C LYS A 109 -23.97 0.91 -16.79
N ARG A 110 -24.64 2.02 -16.50
CA ARG A 110 -25.37 2.19 -15.25
C ARG A 110 -26.47 1.13 -15.10
N ASN A 111 -26.55 0.55 -13.92
CA ASN A 111 -27.62 -0.36 -13.52
C ASN A 111 -28.42 0.28 -12.37
N TYR A 112 -29.49 0.96 -12.70
CA TYR A 112 -30.31 1.69 -11.72
C TYR A 112 -30.90 0.80 -10.62
N SER A 113 -31.14 -0.49 -10.88
CA SER A 113 -31.59 -1.42 -9.85
C SER A 113 -30.49 -1.74 -8.86
N GLN A 114 -29.25 -1.89 -9.31
CA GLN A 114 -28.11 -2.13 -8.45
C GLN A 114 -27.69 -0.88 -7.68
N GLU A 115 -27.84 0.29 -8.29
CA GLU A 115 -27.55 1.58 -7.63
C GLU A 115 -28.44 1.85 -6.40
N GLN A 116 -29.58 1.16 -6.25
CA GLN A 116 -30.37 1.22 -5.02
C GLN A 116 -29.64 0.56 -3.83
N TRP A 117 -28.70 -0.33 -4.09
CA TRP A 117 -27.92 -1.05 -3.08
C TRP A 117 -26.53 -0.47 -2.88
N THR A 118 -25.88 0.00 -3.96
CA THR A 118 -24.47 0.40 -3.95
C THR A 118 -24.25 1.90 -4.14
N GLY A 119 -25.33 2.67 -4.27
CA GLY A 119 -25.28 4.10 -4.59
C GLY A 119 -25.10 4.40 -6.09
N PRO A 120 -25.27 5.66 -6.49
CA PRO A 120 -25.12 6.08 -7.88
C PRO A 120 -23.71 5.83 -8.41
N LYS A 121 -23.62 5.32 -9.64
CA LYS A 121 -22.35 5.06 -10.35
C LYS A 121 -22.19 5.99 -11.54
N LEU A 122 -20.94 6.31 -11.91
CA LEU A 122 -20.64 7.05 -13.14
C LEU A 122 -20.78 6.11 -14.34
N GLY A 123 -21.62 6.49 -15.31
CA GLY A 123 -21.74 5.75 -16.57
C GLY A 123 -20.83 6.33 -17.66
N PRO A 124 -20.57 5.56 -18.73
CA PRO A 124 -19.77 6.04 -19.85
C PRO A 124 -20.41 7.20 -20.61
N ASP A 125 -21.74 7.29 -20.60
CA ASP A 125 -22.50 8.34 -21.29
C ASP A 125 -22.68 9.63 -20.48
N ASP A 126 -22.16 9.68 -19.24
CA ASP A 126 -22.23 10.88 -18.41
C ASP A 126 -21.37 12.00 -19.02
N PRO A 127 -21.94 13.20 -19.25
CA PRO A 127 -21.17 14.32 -19.81
C PRO A 127 -19.95 14.73 -18.97
N LYS A 128 -19.91 14.34 -17.69
CA LYS A 128 -18.79 14.62 -16.79
C LYS A 128 -17.75 13.48 -16.76
N ALA A 129 -17.98 12.36 -17.45
CA ALA A 129 -17.14 11.17 -17.36
C ALA A 129 -15.67 11.50 -17.63
N ALA A 130 -15.35 12.20 -18.72
CA ALA A 130 -13.99 12.60 -19.05
C ALA A 130 -13.36 13.49 -17.95
N HIS A 131 -14.10 14.45 -17.42
CA HIS A 131 -13.62 15.36 -16.39
C HIS A 131 -13.37 14.62 -15.04
N VAL A 132 -14.30 13.73 -14.66
CA VAL A 132 -14.22 13.00 -13.38
C VAL A 132 -13.11 11.94 -13.41
N THR A 133 -12.96 11.23 -14.53
CA THR A 133 -11.98 10.15 -14.66
C THR A 133 -10.60 10.66 -15.04
N GLY A 134 -10.51 11.82 -15.71
CA GLY A 134 -9.25 12.36 -16.26
C GLY A 134 -8.80 11.66 -17.55
N PHE A 135 -9.70 10.91 -18.21
CA PHE A 135 -9.47 10.33 -19.53
C PHE A 135 -10.19 11.16 -20.60
N GLU A 136 -9.52 11.46 -21.70
CA GLU A 136 -10.19 12.13 -22.83
C GLU A 136 -11.23 11.21 -23.49
N ARG A 137 -10.97 9.90 -23.50
CA ARG A 137 -11.88 8.89 -24.03
C ARG A 137 -12.37 7.97 -22.93
N VAL A 138 -13.68 8.04 -22.67
CA VAL A 138 -14.40 7.12 -21.80
C VAL A 138 -15.46 6.43 -22.64
N GLU A 139 -15.44 5.11 -22.66
CA GLU A 139 -16.31 4.29 -23.51
C GLU A 139 -17.12 3.29 -22.65
N SER A 140 -18.20 2.77 -23.24
CA SER A 140 -18.89 1.64 -22.63
C SER A 140 -18.01 0.38 -22.67
N LEU A 141 -18.02 -0.40 -21.59
CA LEU A 141 -17.36 -1.70 -21.54
C LEU A 141 -17.82 -2.65 -22.66
N ASP A 142 -19.05 -2.49 -23.15
CA ASP A 142 -19.56 -3.24 -24.30
C ASP A 142 -18.75 -2.99 -25.58
N ASN A 143 -18.08 -1.85 -25.68
CA ASN A 143 -17.27 -1.48 -26.86
C ASN A 143 -15.81 -1.98 -26.74
N LEU A 144 -15.42 -2.53 -25.59
CA LEU A 144 -14.02 -2.91 -25.32
C LEU A 144 -13.45 -3.82 -26.41
N ARG A 145 -14.18 -4.85 -26.80
CA ARG A 145 -13.73 -5.78 -27.84
C ARG A 145 -13.46 -5.08 -29.17
N ASP A 146 -14.38 -4.24 -29.60
CA ASP A 146 -14.28 -3.57 -30.90
C ASP A 146 -13.14 -2.53 -30.93
N GLU A 147 -12.93 -1.82 -29.82
CA GLU A 147 -11.80 -0.89 -29.66
C GLU A 147 -10.46 -1.64 -29.62
N LEU A 148 -10.41 -2.75 -28.90
CA LEU A 148 -9.21 -3.57 -28.80
C LEU A 148 -8.77 -4.12 -30.17
N VAL A 149 -9.73 -4.60 -30.98
CA VAL A 149 -9.46 -5.08 -32.36
C VAL A 149 -8.86 -3.99 -33.25
N LYS A 150 -9.26 -2.74 -33.08
CA LYS A 150 -8.72 -1.61 -33.89
C LYS A 150 -7.25 -1.32 -33.59
N VAL A 151 -6.80 -1.60 -32.37
CA VAL A 151 -5.45 -1.24 -31.91
C VAL A 151 -4.47 -2.41 -31.88
N ILE A 152 -4.96 -3.65 -31.88
CA ILE A 152 -4.08 -4.85 -31.90
C ILE A 152 -3.63 -5.14 -33.34
N PRO A 153 -2.35 -4.99 -33.65
CA PRO A 153 -1.82 -5.35 -34.95
C PRO A 153 -1.58 -6.87 -35.08
N VAL A 154 -1.39 -7.32 -36.30
CA VAL A 154 -0.94 -8.69 -36.57
C VAL A 154 0.40 -8.94 -35.87
N ARG A 155 0.53 -10.07 -35.18
CA ARG A 155 1.74 -10.49 -34.43
C ARG A 155 2.16 -9.49 -33.34
N SER A 156 1.20 -9.04 -32.53
CA SER A 156 1.46 -8.16 -31.38
C SER A 156 1.40 -8.92 -30.08
N THR A 157 1.90 -8.28 -29.03
CA THR A 157 1.73 -8.75 -27.65
C THR A 157 0.67 -7.90 -26.95
N VAL A 158 -0.26 -8.54 -26.25
CA VAL A 158 -1.17 -7.90 -25.32
C VAL A 158 -0.67 -8.16 -23.91
N TYR A 159 -0.31 -7.11 -23.22
CA TYR A 159 0.08 -7.16 -21.81
C TYR A 159 -1.15 -7.08 -20.93
N THR A 160 -1.31 -8.03 -20.03
CA THR A 160 -2.42 -8.09 -19.08
C THR A 160 -1.99 -8.83 -17.82
N ASP A 161 -2.84 -8.87 -16.79
CA ASP A 161 -2.58 -9.73 -15.64
C ASP A 161 -2.71 -11.19 -16.07
N VAL A 162 -1.61 -11.92 -15.93
CA VAL A 162 -1.55 -13.36 -16.18
C VAL A 162 -1.43 -14.06 -14.83
N PRO A 163 -2.40 -14.90 -14.43
CA PRO A 163 -2.31 -15.61 -13.16
C PRO A 163 -1.03 -16.43 -13.07
N ALA A 164 -0.43 -16.50 -11.89
CA ALA A 164 0.67 -17.39 -11.63
C ALA A 164 0.20 -18.85 -11.79
N SER A 165 1.09 -19.73 -12.26
CA SER A 165 0.78 -21.16 -12.39
C SER A 165 0.41 -21.75 -11.02
N GLY A 166 -0.86 -22.12 -10.83
CA GLY A 166 -1.40 -22.66 -9.57
C GLY A 166 -2.39 -21.72 -8.86
N GLU A 167 -2.56 -20.49 -9.33
CA GLU A 167 -3.68 -19.63 -8.91
C GLU A 167 -4.95 -20.12 -9.63
N ASP A 168 -6.05 -20.27 -8.88
CA ASP A 168 -7.35 -20.64 -9.44
C ASP A 168 -7.79 -19.57 -10.45
N SER A 169 -7.84 -19.92 -11.73
CA SER A 169 -8.37 -19.06 -12.78
C SER A 169 -9.88 -18.94 -12.59
N ASN A 170 -10.29 -17.87 -11.95
CA ASN A 170 -11.71 -17.53 -11.85
C ASN A 170 -12.22 -17.15 -13.25
N SER A 171 -13.51 -17.41 -13.54
CA SER A 171 -14.18 -17.08 -14.82
C SER A 171 -14.15 -15.58 -15.19
N LYS A 172 -13.54 -14.76 -14.35
CA LYS A 172 -13.34 -13.30 -14.49
C LYS A 172 -11.88 -12.94 -14.80
N ASP A 173 -11.02 -13.92 -15.08
CA ASP A 173 -9.62 -13.75 -15.43
C ASP A 173 -9.50 -12.95 -16.73
N PRO A 174 -8.74 -11.83 -16.72
CA PRO A 174 -8.46 -11.03 -17.91
C PRO A 174 -7.91 -11.84 -19.08
N LEU A 175 -7.01 -12.78 -18.80
CA LEU A 175 -6.42 -13.64 -19.83
C LEU A 175 -7.47 -14.58 -20.44
N GLN A 176 -8.34 -15.18 -19.63
CA GLN A 176 -9.42 -16.04 -20.11
C GLN A 176 -10.42 -15.24 -20.97
N TRP A 177 -10.77 -14.02 -20.56
CA TRP A 177 -11.60 -13.13 -21.35
C TRP A 177 -10.96 -12.83 -22.71
N LEU A 178 -9.65 -12.48 -22.74
CA LEU A 178 -8.91 -12.23 -23.96
C LEU A 178 -8.89 -13.45 -24.88
N GLN A 179 -8.66 -14.65 -24.35
CA GLN A 179 -8.64 -15.89 -25.13
C GLN A 179 -10.00 -16.25 -25.70
N THR A 180 -11.09 -16.00 -24.97
CA THR A 180 -12.46 -16.31 -25.39
C THR A 180 -13.08 -15.25 -26.30
N ALA A 181 -12.62 -14.01 -26.22
CA ALA A 181 -13.12 -12.92 -27.07
C ALA A 181 -12.91 -13.17 -28.57
N ASN A 182 -12.07 -14.13 -28.94
CA ASN A 182 -11.88 -14.69 -30.29
C ASN A 182 -11.75 -13.59 -31.40
N ALA A 183 -11.15 -12.47 -31.07
CA ALA A 183 -11.17 -11.23 -31.87
C ALA A 183 -9.81 -10.87 -32.43
N PHE A 184 -8.78 -11.73 -32.21
CA PHE A 184 -7.41 -11.28 -32.38
C PHE A 184 -6.79 -11.75 -33.68
N ALA A 185 -5.94 -10.88 -34.21
CA ALA A 185 -5.19 -11.16 -35.40
C ALA A 185 -4.31 -12.41 -35.19
N VAL A 186 -4.10 -13.17 -36.25
CA VAL A 186 -3.24 -14.36 -36.22
C VAL A 186 -1.85 -13.99 -35.69
N GLY A 187 -1.40 -14.75 -34.67
CA GLY A 187 -0.10 -14.55 -34.05
C GLY A 187 -0.05 -13.55 -32.90
N THR A 188 -1.20 -13.14 -32.36
CA THR A 188 -1.25 -12.37 -31.08
C THR A 188 -0.74 -13.26 -29.93
N SER A 189 0.16 -12.74 -29.12
CA SER A 189 0.65 -13.33 -27.89
C SER A 189 0.20 -12.54 -26.67
N TYR A 190 0.26 -13.17 -25.49
CA TYR A 190 -0.08 -12.54 -24.22
C TYR A 190 1.16 -12.52 -23.32
N ALA A 191 1.35 -11.44 -22.58
CA ALA A 191 2.44 -11.30 -21.62
C ALA A 191 1.94 -10.71 -20.30
N ASP A 192 2.61 -11.09 -19.23
CA ASP A 192 2.32 -10.57 -17.90
C ASP A 192 2.74 -9.09 -17.79
N ILE A 193 1.80 -8.24 -17.41
CA ILE A 193 2.05 -6.80 -17.22
C ILE A 193 2.69 -6.49 -15.86
N ARG A 194 2.54 -7.35 -14.87
CA ARG A 194 2.95 -7.11 -13.48
C ARG A 194 4.44 -6.74 -13.33
N PRO A 195 5.40 -7.37 -14.04
CA PRO A 195 6.80 -6.94 -13.96
C PRO A 195 7.05 -5.51 -14.46
N LEU A 196 6.32 -5.08 -15.50
CA LEU A 196 6.44 -3.71 -16.01
C LEU A 196 5.89 -2.70 -14.99
N LEU A 197 4.72 -2.99 -14.43
CA LEU A 197 4.08 -2.14 -13.42
C LEU A 197 4.87 -2.14 -12.12
N GLY A 198 5.37 -3.29 -11.66
CA GLY A 198 6.24 -3.39 -10.50
C GLY A 198 7.45 -2.45 -10.61
N SER A 199 8.12 -2.47 -11.76
CA SER A 199 9.27 -1.57 -12.00
C SER A 199 8.90 -0.06 -11.97
N LEU A 200 7.66 0.31 -12.30
CA LEU A 200 7.18 1.68 -12.20
C LEU A 200 6.77 2.03 -10.77
N ARG A 201 6.12 1.11 -10.05
CA ARG A 201 5.65 1.28 -8.67
C ARG A 201 6.79 1.32 -7.65
N THR A 202 7.93 0.71 -7.94
CA THR A 202 9.11 0.75 -7.06
C THR A 202 9.55 2.18 -6.74
N VAL A 203 9.47 3.09 -7.70
CA VAL A 203 9.85 4.51 -7.54
C VAL A 203 8.58 5.36 -7.44
N LYS A 204 8.26 5.83 -6.24
CA LYS A 204 7.08 6.63 -5.92
C LYS A 204 7.24 8.05 -6.42
N ASP A 205 6.19 8.60 -7.00
CA ASP A 205 6.12 10.04 -7.27
C ASP A 205 5.76 10.85 -6.00
N ALA A 206 5.82 12.17 -6.09
CA ALA A 206 5.60 13.05 -4.94
C ALA A 206 4.19 12.91 -4.35
N GLY A 207 3.19 12.65 -5.17
CA GLY A 207 1.80 12.45 -4.73
C GLY A 207 1.63 11.13 -3.97
N GLU A 208 2.26 10.05 -4.44
CA GLU A 208 2.30 8.76 -3.74
C GLU A 208 2.96 8.89 -2.37
N VAL A 209 4.13 9.55 -2.32
CA VAL A 209 4.86 9.78 -1.05
C VAL A 209 4.01 10.60 -0.07
N GLU A 210 3.23 11.57 -0.53
CA GLU A 210 2.34 12.35 0.33
C GLU A 210 1.21 11.50 0.92
N LEU A 211 0.60 10.60 0.14
CA LEU A 211 -0.45 9.69 0.62
C LEU A 211 0.10 8.65 1.61
N ILE A 212 1.27 8.08 1.32
CA ILE A 212 1.99 7.20 2.25
C ILE A 212 2.31 7.94 3.56
N ARG A 213 2.72 9.21 3.50
CA ARG A 213 2.98 10.03 4.68
C ARG A 213 1.73 10.22 5.54
N LYS A 214 0.57 10.48 4.93
CA LYS A 214 -0.72 10.58 5.65
C LYS A 214 -1.10 9.26 6.32
N ALA A 215 -0.95 8.12 5.64
CA ALA A 215 -1.15 6.80 6.22
C ALA A 215 -0.21 6.57 7.41
N THR A 216 1.06 6.95 7.27
CA THR A 216 2.09 6.82 8.32
C THR A 216 1.78 7.71 9.52
N ASP A 217 1.42 8.98 9.31
CA ASP A 217 1.08 9.91 10.40
C ASP A 217 -0.15 9.45 11.19
N ALA A 218 -1.18 8.94 10.51
CA ALA A 218 -2.35 8.35 11.15
C ALA A 218 -1.98 7.10 11.98
N SER A 219 -1.12 6.25 11.45
CA SER A 219 -0.65 5.03 12.09
C SER A 219 0.27 5.32 13.29
N VAL A 220 1.15 6.31 13.18
CA VAL A 220 1.98 6.80 14.30
C VAL A 220 1.11 7.29 15.45
N ALA A 221 0.05 8.05 15.14
CA ALA A 221 -0.87 8.52 16.18
C ALA A 221 -1.61 7.35 16.86
N ALA A 222 -1.96 6.32 16.11
CA ALA A 222 -2.56 5.10 16.65
C ALA A 222 -1.60 4.34 17.56
N GLN A 223 -0.35 4.13 17.11
CA GLN A 223 0.70 3.52 17.93
C GLN A 223 0.94 4.29 19.25
N LEU A 224 1.01 5.62 19.19
CA LEU A 224 1.16 6.46 20.39
C LEU A 224 0.00 6.31 21.37
N ALA A 225 -1.23 6.22 20.86
CA ALA A 225 -2.42 6.00 21.68
C ALA A 225 -2.41 4.61 22.34
N ALA A 226 -2.05 3.56 21.57
CA ALA A 226 -1.96 2.20 22.05
C ALA A 226 -0.87 2.06 23.14
N ILE A 227 0.34 2.59 22.93
CA ILE A 227 1.43 2.59 23.92
C ILE A 227 0.97 3.22 25.24
N LYS A 228 0.24 4.29 25.19
CA LYS A 228 -0.32 4.94 26.39
C LYS A 228 -1.42 4.12 27.07
N ALA A 229 -2.20 3.34 26.33
CA ALA A 229 -3.34 2.60 26.85
C ALA A 229 -2.98 1.25 27.45
N ILE A 230 -1.94 0.57 26.92
CA ILE A 230 -1.56 -0.79 27.29
C ILE A 230 -1.29 -0.91 28.78
N LYS A 231 -1.94 -1.90 29.41
CA LYS A 231 -1.72 -2.30 30.80
C LYS A 231 -2.09 -3.76 31.00
N PRO A 232 -1.54 -4.43 32.02
CA PRO A 232 -1.94 -5.78 32.38
C PRO A 232 -3.45 -5.90 32.61
N GLY A 233 -4.03 -7.00 32.17
CA GLY A 233 -5.46 -7.29 32.26
C GLY A 233 -6.29 -6.94 31.03
N MET A 234 -5.79 -6.09 30.13
CA MET A 234 -6.38 -5.85 28.80
C MET A 234 -6.21 -7.09 27.90
N THR A 235 -6.99 -7.14 26.84
CA THR A 235 -6.82 -8.14 25.78
C THR A 235 -6.06 -7.53 24.59
N GLU A 236 -5.40 -8.37 23.81
CA GLU A 236 -4.75 -7.98 22.55
C GLU A 236 -5.77 -7.33 21.59
N ARG A 237 -7.00 -7.87 21.57
CA ARG A 237 -8.11 -7.34 20.75
C ARG A 237 -8.56 -5.93 21.15
N GLU A 238 -8.53 -5.58 22.44
CA GLU A 238 -8.82 -4.20 22.86
C GLU A 238 -7.79 -3.22 22.30
N ILE A 239 -6.52 -3.62 22.22
CA ILE A 239 -5.46 -2.80 21.65
C ILE A 239 -5.60 -2.73 20.13
N SER A 240 -5.84 -3.84 19.44
CA SER A 240 -6.12 -3.88 18.00
C SER A 240 -7.31 -2.98 17.63
N ALA A 241 -8.40 -3.02 18.39
CA ALA A 241 -9.56 -2.17 18.19
C ALA A 241 -9.24 -0.67 18.40
N LEU A 242 -8.41 -0.34 19.40
CA LEU A 242 -7.97 1.04 19.65
C LEU A 242 -7.12 1.57 18.49
N LEU A 243 -6.19 0.78 17.97
CA LEU A 243 -5.38 1.13 16.81
C LEU A 243 -6.28 1.46 15.61
N GLN A 244 -7.26 0.59 15.31
CA GLN A 244 -8.20 0.78 14.21
C GLN A 244 -9.07 2.04 14.40
N TYR A 245 -9.54 2.31 15.61
CA TYR A 245 -10.28 3.53 15.90
C TYR A 245 -9.43 4.80 15.68
N GLU A 246 -8.16 4.77 16.11
CA GLU A 246 -7.29 5.94 16.06
C GLU A 246 -6.88 6.33 14.64
N TRP A 247 -6.54 5.38 13.76
CA TRP A 247 -6.28 5.71 12.37
C TRP A 247 -7.55 5.97 11.56
N GLY A 248 -8.67 5.25 11.87
CA GLY A 248 -9.95 5.48 11.20
C GLY A 248 -10.47 6.91 11.40
N LYS A 249 -10.39 7.47 12.62
CA LYS A 249 -10.79 8.87 12.86
C LYS A 249 -9.86 9.88 12.17
N ARG A 250 -8.73 9.45 11.62
CA ARG A 250 -7.78 10.29 10.85
C ARG A 250 -7.88 10.09 9.34
N GLY A 251 -8.90 9.37 8.88
CA GLY A 251 -9.24 9.23 7.48
C GLY A 251 -8.70 7.96 6.81
N CYS A 252 -8.06 7.04 7.54
CA CYS A 252 -7.76 5.74 6.99
C CYS A 252 -9.05 4.93 6.79
N GLU A 253 -9.22 4.38 5.60
CA GLU A 253 -10.45 3.66 5.24
C GLU A 253 -10.47 2.24 5.81
N ARG A 254 -9.29 1.66 6.01
CA ARG A 254 -9.14 0.27 6.48
C ARG A 254 -7.75 0.05 7.10
N PRO A 255 -7.52 -1.08 7.77
CA PRO A 255 -6.15 -1.52 8.06
C PRO A 255 -5.40 -1.82 6.77
N ALA A 256 -4.10 -1.51 6.72
CA ALA A 256 -3.23 -1.84 5.58
C ALA A 256 -3.00 -3.36 5.46
N TYR A 257 -3.06 -4.05 6.59
CA TYR A 257 -2.98 -5.51 6.75
C TYR A 257 -3.69 -5.92 8.05
N ALA A 258 -3.89 -7.21 8.27
CA ALA A 258 -4.48 -7.71 9.51
C ALA A 258 -3.59 -7.26 10.69
N PRO A 259 -4.12 -6.47 11.66
CA PRO A 259 -3.33 -6.05 12.80
C PRO A 259 -2.75 -7.24 13.57
N ILE A 260 -1.50 -7.10 14.01
CA ILE A 260 -0.78 -8.07 14.80
C ILE A 260 -0.56 -7.45 16.18
N VAL A 261 -1.24 -7.96 17.20
CA VAL A 261 -1.04 -7.55 18.58
C VAL A 261 -0.76 -8.78 19.41
N GLY A 262 0.52 -9.12 19.58
CA GLY A 262 0.96 -10.33 20.31
C GLY A 262 1.59 -10.00 21.65
N SER A 263 1.08 -10.59 22.73
CA SER A 263 1.63 -10.44 24.08
C SER A 263 2.33 -11.71 24.59
N GLY A 264 3.40 -11.55 25.35
CA GLY A 264 4.18 -12.68 25.88
C GLY A 264 4.60 -13.66 24.80
N ILE A 265 4.18 -14.92 24.86
CA ILE A 265 4.52 -15.95 23.86
C ILE A 265 4.00 -15.59 22.46
N ASN A 266 2.84 -14.93 22.34
CA ASN A 266 2.26 -14.53 21.05
C ASN A 266 3.14 -13.51 20.31
N SER A 267 3.94 -12.72 21.02
CA SER A 267 4.91 -11.79 20.42
C SER A 267 6.00 -12.49 19.61
N THR A 268 6.16 -13.81 19.78
CA THR A 268 7.16 -14.61 19.04
C THR A 268 6.63 -15.19 17.74
N VAL A 269 5.35 -14.97 17.40
CA VAL A 269 4.71 -15.40 16.16
C VAL A 269 4.59 -14.21 15.21
N LEU A 270 5.26 -14.26 14.06
CA LEU A 270 5.45 -13.10 13.18
C LEU A 270 4.13 -12.45 12.70
N HIS A 271 3.19 -13.26 12.23
CA HIS A 271 1.89 -12.79 11.70
C HIS A 271 0.74 -13.27 12.62
N TYR A 272 0.89 -13.03 13.93
CA TYR A 272 -0.15 -13.36 14.90
C TYR A 272 -1.31 -12.37 14.81
N SER A 273 -2.40 -12.77 14.18
CA SER A 273 -3.59 -11.94 13.94
C SER A 273 -4.85 -12.39 14.69
N ASP A 274 -4.76 -13.38 15.56
CA ASP A 274 -5.90 -13.83 16.36
C ASP A 274 -6.32 -12.80 17.40
N ASP A 275 -5.37 -12.02 17.93
CA ASP A 275 -5.55 -10.97 18.92
C ASP A 275 -6.43 -11.44 20.10
N SER A 276 -6.25 -12.70 20.53
CA SER A 276 -7.15 -13.37 21.48
C SER A 276 -6.59 -13.48 22.89
N GLY A 277 -5.31 -13.19 23.07
CA GLY A 277 -4.61 -13.30 24.35
C GLY A 277 -5.00 -12.21 25.35
N LYS A 278 -4.83 -12.53 26.64
CA LYS A 278 -4.93 -11.56 27.72
C LYS A 278 -3.52 -11.14 28.13
N ILE A 279 -3.24 -9.86 28.04
CA ILE A 279 -1.95 -9.25 28.41
C ILE A 279 -1.70 -9.44 29.90
N GLN A 280 -0.58 -10.09 30.26
CA GLN A 280 -0.20 -10.35 31.63
C GLN A 280 0.81 -9.31 32.14
N ASP A 281 0.94 -9.21 33.44
CA ASP A 281 2.04 -8.48 34.06
C ASP A 281 3.38 -9.12 33.68
N GLY A 282 4.34 -8.33 33.26
CA GLY A 282 5.65 -8.80 32.78
C GLY A 282 5.73 -9.21 31.34
N ASP A 283 4.61 -9.21 30.57
CA ASP A 283 4.64 -9.45 29.11
C ASP A 283 5.29 -8.28 28.35
N LEU A 284 5.94 -8.59 27.23
CA LEU A 284 6.09 -7.66 26.12
C LEU A 284 4.84 -7.73 25.25
N VAL A 285 4.43 -6.59 24.70
CA VAL A 285 3.37 -6.48 23.69
C VAL A 285 4.00 -5.96 22.42
N LEU A 286 4.05 -6.81 21.39
CA LEU A 286 4.45 -6.45 20.06
C LEU A 286 3.19 -6.01 19.29
N MET A 287 3.21 -4.81 18.75
CA MET A 287 2.13 -4.24 17.93
C MET A 287 2.69 -3.92 16.56
N ASP A 288 2.27 -4.70 15.58
CA ASP A 288 2.56 -4.49 14.17
C ASP A 288 1.22 -4.21 13.47
N ALA A 289 0.97 -2.93 13.26
CA ALA A 289 -0.33 -2.48 12.79
C ALA A 289 -0.27 -1.06 12.24
N ALA A 290 -0.85 -0.89 11.07
CA ALA A 290 -1.00 0.41 10.42
C ALA A 290 -2.29 0.50 9.58
N GLY A 291 -2.69 1.72 9.26
CA GLY A 291 -3.84 2.03 8.41
C GLY A 291 -3.46 2.26 6.96
N GLU A 292 -4.44 2.07 6.09
CA GLU A 292 -4.39 2.43 4.67
C GLU A 292 -5.12 3.77 4.47
N TYR A 293 -4.45 4.76 3.87
CA TYR A 293 -5.02 6.06 3.56
C TYR A 293 -5.07 6.25 2.05
N SER A 294 -6.26 6.42 1.51
CA SER A 294 -6.47 6.58 0.06
C SER A 294 -5.76 5.50 -0.76
N LEU A 295 -5.90 4.24 -0.31
CA LEU A 295 -5.32 3.01 -0.86
C LEU A 295 -3.80 2.87 -0.67
N TYR A 296 -3.10 3.84 -0.08
CA TYR A 296 -1.67 3.72 0.23
C TYR A 296 -1.46 3.21 1.65
N ALA A 297 -0.64 2.18 1.76
CA ALA A 297 -0.33 1.52 3.02
C ALA A 297 0.72 2.30 3.83
N SER A 298 0.73 2.03 5.13
CA SER A 298 1.85 2.24 6.03
C SER A 298 2.19 0.93 6.71
N ASP A 299 3.36 0.84 7.33
CA ASP A 299 3.79 -0.32 8.10
C ASP A 299 4.64 0.10 9.29
N ILE A 300 4.23 -0.30 10.50
CA ILE A 300 4.88 0.15 11.73
C ILE A 300 4.79 -0.93 12.81
N THR A 301 5.92 -1.36 13.33
CA THR A 301 5.95 -2.18 14.54
C THR A 301 6.60 -1.46 15.72
N ARG A 302 5.98 -1.58 16.88
CA ARG A 302 6.59 -1.27 18.18
C ARG A 302 6.36 -2.41 19.17
N THR A 303 7.37 -2.67 20.00
CA THR A 303 7.28 -3.61 21.11
C THR A 303 7.44 -2.85 22.43
N VAL A 304 6.51 -3.03 23.37
CA VAL A 304 6.47 -2.29 24.63
C VAL A 304 6.22 -3.22 25.83
N PRO A 305 6.68 -2.89 27.05
CA PRO A 305 6.40 -3.68 28.23
C PRO A 305 4.99 -3.41 28.77
N ALA A 306 4.17 -4.43 28.97
CA ALA A 306 2.80 -4.29 29.48
C ALA A 306 2.71 -3.51 30.81
N SER A 307 3.67 -3.76 31.72
CA SER A 307 3.78 -3.09 33.03
C SER A 307 4.29 -1.64 32.98
N GLY A 308 4.73 -1.17 31.79
CA GLY A 308 5.32 0.16 31.61
C GLY A 308 6.83 0.23 31.88
N ARG A 309 7.47 -0.89 32.22
CA ARG A 309 8.92 -1.02 32.42
C ARG A 309 9.45 -2.31 31.86
N PHE A 310 10.53 -2.25 31.11
CA PHE A 310 11.24 -3.43 30.64
C PHE A 310 11.97 -4.12 31.80
N THR A 311 11.95 -5.45 31.85
CA THR A 311 12.91 -6.21 32.67
C THR A 311 14.32 -6.05 32.06
N ALA A 312 15.36 -6.41 32.85
CA ALA A 312 16.74 -6.31 32.36
C ALA A 312 16.96 -7.12 31.07
N ARG A 313 16.39 -8.34 30.97
CA ARG A 313 16.52 -9.18 29.77
C ARG A 313 15.72 -8.67 28.59
N GLN A 314 14.50 -8.18 28.81
CA GLN A 314 13.70 -7.56 27.75
C GLN A 314 14.38 -6.33 27.18
N ARG A 315 14.93 -5.48 28.04
CA ARG A 315 15.70 -4.29 27.63
C ARG A 315 16.93 -4.67 26.82
N GLU A 316 17.68 -5.68 27.26
CA GLU A 316 18.86 -6.19 26.53
C GLU A 316 18.48 -6.61 25.10
N ILE A 317 17.46 -7.46 24.93
CA ILE A 317 17.01 -7.90 23.59
C ILE A 317 16.49 -6.72 22.77
N TYR A 318 15.72 -5.83 23.38
CA TYR A 318 15.18 -4.64 22.71
C TYR A 318 16.31 -3.73 22.18
N GLU A 319 17.33 -3.45 22.99
CA GLU A 319 18.47 -2.62 22.64
C GLU A 319 19.33 -3.25 21.53
N ILE A 320 19.42 -4.58 21.46
CA ILE A 320 20.08 -5.30 20.36
C ILE A 320 19.31 -5.12 19.06
N VAL A 321 17.97 -5.29 19.08
CA VAL A 321 17.15 -5.06 17.89
C VAL A 321 17.24 -3.60 17.42
N LEU A 322 17.12 -2.63 18.33
CA LEU A 322 17.28 -1.21 18.02
C LEU A 322 18.68 -0.88 17.46
N GLY A 323 19.71 -1.52 18.03
CA GLY A 323 21.09 -1.39 17.56
C GLY A 323 21.28 -1.93 16.14
N ALA A 324 20.65 -3.06 15.83
CA ALA A 324 20.66 -3.66 14.48
C ALA A 324 19.98 -2.76 13.46
N GLN A 325 18.83 -2.17 13.80
CA GLN A 325 18.15 -1.19 12.96
C GLN A 325 19.04 0.04 12.70
N LYS A 326 19.61 0.61 13.76
CA LYS A 326 20.51 1.76 13.65
C LYS A 326 21.76 1.46 12.82
N ALA A 327 22.32 0.24 12.95
CA ALA A 327 23.48 -0.18 12.16
C ALA A 327 23.13 -0.27 10.66
N ALA A 328 21.99 -0.83 10.31
CA ALA A 328 21.50 -0.88 8.94
C ALA A 328 21.27 0.53 8.36
N ILE A 329 20.62 1.42 9.12
CA ILE A 329 20.38 2.81 8.73
C ILE A 329 21.70 3.54 8.50
N ALA A 330 22.69 3.37 9.39
CA ALA A 330 24.00 4.02 9.29
C ALA A 330 24.84 3.51 8.11
N ALA A 331 24.62 2.27 7.67
CA ALA A 331 25.28 1.67 6.52
C ALA A 331 24.63 2.01 5.18
N PHE A 332 23.46 2.65 5.19
CA PHE A 332 22.73 2.99 3.97
C PHE A 332 23.52 3.96 3.09
N GLN A 333 23.63 3.64 1.81
CA GLN A 333 24.20 4.46 0.76
C GLN A 333 23.27 4.44 -0.47
N PRO A 334 22.75 5.60 -0.92
CA PRO A 334 21.83 5.66 -2.04
C PRO A 334 22.49 5.17 -3.33
N GLY A 335 21.77 4.37 -4.11
CA GLY A 335 22.25 3.76 -5.35
C GLY A 335 23.29 2.65 -5.17
N VAL A 336 23.57 2.23 -3.92
CA VAL A 336 24.60 1.20 -3.61
C VAL A 336 24.05 0.10 -2.71
N SER A 337 23.31 0.45 -1.65
CA SER A 337 22.79 -0.51 -0.68
C SER A 337 21.62 -1.31 -1.23
N HIS A 338 21.55 -2.58 -0.86
CA HIS A 338 20.43 -3.48 -1.11
C HIS A 338 19.75 -3.89 0.20
N LEU A 339 18.46 -4.14 0.15
CA LEU A 339 17.68 -4.48 1.36
C LEU A 339 17.92 -5.93 1.80
N GLN A 340 17.95 -6.87 0.85
CA GLN A 340 17.94 -8.31 1.07
C GLN A 340 19.34 -8.94 1.23
N ARG A 341 19.36 -10.16 1.80
CA ARG A 341 20.57 -11.00 1.92
C ARG A 341 21.18 -11.34 0.57
N ASN A 342 22.47 -11.69 0.59
CA ASN A 342 23.21 -12.15 -0.57
C ASN A 342 23.30 -11.15 -1.72
N GLN A 343 23.02 -9.88 -1.45
CA GLN A 343 23.21 -8.77 -2.36
C GLN A 343 24.47 -7.98 -1.96
N PRO A 344 25.14 -7.31 -2.89
CA PRO A 344 26.21 -6.38 -2.55
C PRO A 344 25.71 -5.29 -1.58
N ASN A 345 26.50 -4.96 -0.57
CA ASN A 345 26.14 -3.94 0.44
C ASN A 345 24.76 -4.15 1.07
N SER A 346 24.46 -5.39 1.44
CA SER A 346 23.22 -5.82 2.05
C SER A 346 23.02 -5.19 3.44
N LEU A 347 21.95 -4.44 3.62
CA LEU A 347 21.55 -3.90 4.92
C LEU A 347 21.13 -5.01 5.88
N GLN A 348 20.53 -6.09 5.36
CA GLN A 348 20.16 -7.25 6.18
C GLN A 348 21.38 -7.96 6.76
N ASP A 349 22.46 -8.10 5.98
CA ASP A 349 23.70 -8.70 6.50
C ASP A 349 24.34 -7.83 7.58
N VAL A 350 24.26 -6.50 7.47
CA VAL A 350 24.68 -5.57 8.52
C VAL A 350 23.89 -5.80 9.81
N ALA A 351 22.54 -5.83 9.72
CA ALA A 351 21.68 -6.06 10.89
C ALA A 351 21.92 -7.43 11.53
N MET A 352 22.04 -8.48 10.72
CA MET A 352 22.31 -9.86 11.18
C MET A 352 23.67 -9.94 11.91
N ASN A 353 24.70 -9.33 11.33
CA ASN A 353 26.04 -9.31 11.95
C ASN A 353 26.03 -8.55 13.28
N TYR A 354 25.29 -7.44 13.36
CA TYR A 354 25.11 -6.71 14.60
C TYR A 354 24.45 -7.60 15.69
N ILE A 355 23.35 -8.25 15.39
CA ILE A 355 22.64 -9.15 16.31
C ILE A 355 23.56 -10.26 16.82
N ASN A 356 24.33 -10.91 15.91
CA ASN A 356 25.22 -12.00 16.27
C ASN A 356 26.39 -11.56 17.17
N ALA A 357 26.82 -10.30 17.04
CA ALA A 357 27.94 -9.76 17.80
C ALA A 357 27.54 -9.27 19.21
N HIS A 358 26.27 -8.88 19.43
CA HIS A 358 25.88 -8.13 20.63
C HIS A 358 25.01 -8.90 21.62
N GLY A 359 24.58 -10.13 21.31
CA GLY A 359 23.78 -10.89 22.24
C GLY A 359 23.90 -12.39 22.12
N LYS A 360 23.50 -13.07 23.21
CA LYS A 360 23.48 -14.52 23.30
C LYS A 360 22.15 -15.00 23.90
N ASP A 361 21.74 -16.19 23.48
CA ASP A 361 20.63 -16.89 24.10
C ASP A 361 21.01 -17.49 25.48
N LEU A 362 20.07 -18.14 26.13
CA LEU A 362 20.28 -18.82 27.45
C LEU A 362 21.32 -19.95 27.37
N HIS A 363 21.70 -20.40 26.18
CA HIS A 363 22.70 -21.45 25.93
C HIS A 363 24.05 -20.89 25.49
N GLY A 364 24.21 -19.55 25.50
CA GLY A 364 25.44 -18.88 25.10
C GLY A 364 25.66 -18.79 23.59
N GLN A 365 24.63 -19.10 22.78
CA GLN A 365 24.71 -19.04 21.31
C GLN A 365 24.31 -17.66 20.78
N PRO A 366 24.86 -17.21 19.64
CA PRO A 366 24.47 -15.96 19.01
C PRO A 366 22.96 -15.89 18.68
N LEU A 367 22.37 -14.70 18.77
CA LEU A 367 20.93 -14.47 18.61
C LEU A 367 20.44 -14.44 17.16
N GLY A 368 21.33 -14.45 16.16
CA GLY A 368 20.93 -14.34 14.75
C GLY A 368 20.00 -15.45 14.26
N LYS A 369 20.02 -16.63 14.90
CA LYS A 369 19.06 -17.73 14.59
C LYS A 369 17.60 -17.36 14.88
N TYR A 370 17.38 -16.36 15.73
CA TYR A 370 16.05 -15.85 16.09
C TYR A 370 15.62 -14.64 15.23
N PHE A 371 16.46 -14.20 14.25
CA PHE A 371 16.11 -13.24 13.23
C PHE A 371 16.05 -13.95 11.87
N PHE A 372 14.90 -14.50 11.52
CA PHE A 372 14.75 -15.43 10.39
C PHE A 372 13.89 -14.89 9.23
N HIS A 373 13.46 -13.63 9.28
CA HIS A 373 12.78 -12.93 8.17
C HIS A 373 13.67 -11.90 7.48
N GLY A 374 13.16 -11.25 6.43
CA GLY A 374 13.83 -10.16 5.74
C GLY A 374 14.00 -8.92 6.62
N LEU A 375 14.97 -8.07 6.29
CA LEU A 375 15.15 -6.80 7.00
C LEU A 375 14.02 -5.81 6.71
N GLY A 376 13.29 -5.97 5.60
CA GLY A 376 12.25 -5.08 5.19
C GLY A 376 11.76 -5.36 3.77
N HIS A 377 10.78 -4.60 3.34
CA HIS A 377 10.12 -4.69 2.03
C HIS A 377 9.71 -3.29 1.54
N TYR A 378 9.39 -3.19 0.25
CA TYR A 378 8.81 -1.97 -0.30
C TYR A 378 7.36 -1.80 0.16
N VAL A 379 6.93 -0.54 0.30
CA VAL A 379 5.57 -0.16 0.68
C VAL A 379 5.01 0.84 -0.32
N GLY A 380 3.73 0.72 -0.65
CA GLY A 380 3.03 1.58 -1.60
C GLY A 380 1.53 1.40 -1.55
N LEU A 381 0.90 1.08 -2.68
CA LEU A 381 -0.51 0.66 -2.73
C LEU A 381 -0.73 -0.68 -2.01
N ASN A 382 0.30 -1.51 -1.94
CA ASN A 382 0.34 -2.68 -1.07
C ASN A 382 1.30 -2.46 0.09
N VAL A 383 1.03 -3.10 1.24
CA VAL A 383 1.98 -3.17 2.34
C VAL A 383 3.26 -3.86 1.89
N HIS A 384 3.16 -5.00 1.20
CA HIS A 384 4.25 -5.62 0.44
C HIS A 384 4.11 -5.22 -1.03
N ASP A 385 4.58 -4.02 -1.36
CA ASP A 385 4.47 -3.48 -2.73
C ASP A 385 5.38 -4.25 -3.70
N PRO A 386 5.00 -4.39 -4.99
CA PRO A 386 5.86 -5.02 -5.99
C PRO A 386 7.27 -4.44 -6.00
N ASP A 387 8.24 -5.32 -6.10
CA ASP A 387 9.64 -5.00 -5.87
C ASP A 387 10.58 -5.65 -6.90
N ASP A 388 11.75 -5.04 -7.02
CA ASP A 388 12.92 -5.65 -7.63
C ASP A 388 14.10 -5.49 -6.65
N TYR A 389 14.26 -6.45 -5.75
CA TYR A 389 15.35 -6.45 -4.77
C TYR A 389 16.76 -6.56 -5.39
N SER A 390 16.87 -6.81 -6.69
CA SER A 390 18.14 -6.78 -7.40
C SER A 390 18.65 -5.36 -7.68
N VAL A 391 17.75 -4.37 -7.57
CA VAL A 391 18.07 -2.95 -7.77
C VAL A 391 18.51 -2.32 -6.46
N PRO A 392 19.61 -1.54 -6.44
CA PRO A 392 20.01 -0.80 -5.25
C PRO A 392 18.94 0.23 -4.83
N LEU A 393 18.82 0.43 -3.52
CA LEU A 393 17.90 1.42 -2.95
C LEU A 393 18.28 2.84 -3.37
N GLY A 394 17.33 3.59 -3.93
CA GLY A 394 17.58 4.91 -4.50
C GLY A 394 16.43 5.90 -4.36
N PRO A 395 16.57 7.10 -4.91
CA PRO A 395 15.57 8.16 -4.81
C PRO A 395 14.16 7.72 -5.27
N GLY A 396 13.14 8.14 -4.51
CA GLY A 396 11.74 7.81 -4.74
C GLY A 396 11.29 6.47 -4.13
N MET A 397 12.19 5.66 -3.63
CA MET A 397 11.83 4.37 -3.01
C MET A 397 11.32 4.56 -1.58
N VAL A 398 10.28 3.80 -1.21
CA VAL A 398 9.72 3.73 0.14
C VAL A 398 9.77 2.27 0.59
N PHE A 399 10.31 2.02 1.78
CA PHE A 399 10.52 0.67 2.31
C PHE A 399 10.58 0.67 3.84
N THR A 400 10.49 -0.52 4.45
CA THR A 400 10.66 -0.73 5.89
C THR A 400 12.10 -1.10 6.24
N ILE A 401 12.50 -0.85 7.50
CA ILE A 401 13.65 -1.47 8.16
C ILE A 401 13.17 -1.98 9.52
N GLU A 402 13.08 -3.32 9.65
CA GLU A 402 12.30 -3.98 10.70
C GLU A 402 13.01 -5.19 11.34
N PRO A 403 14.25 -5.09 11.80
CA PRO A 403 14.88 -6.24 12.44
C PRO A 403 14.06 -6.73 13.64
N GLY A 404 14.06 -8.06 13.88
CA GLY A 404 13.38 -8.67 15.00
C GLY A 404 14.14 -9.84 15.61
N ILE A 405 13.88 -10.12 16.88
CA ILE A 405 14.38 -11.28 17.63
C ILE A 405 13.20 -11.94 18.33
N TYR A 406 13.02 -13.25 18.09
CA TYR A 406 11.88 -14.01 18.59
C TYR A 406 12.37 -15.26 19.33
N ILE A 407 12.29 -15.25 20.68
CA ILE A 407 12.79 -16.31 21.57
C ILE A 407 11.61 -16.94 22.32
N PRO A 408 10.98 -18.01 21.77
CA PRO A 408 9.81 -18.63 22.40
C PRO A 408 10.08 -19.14 23.82
N GLU A 409 11.27 -19.67 24.09
CA GLU A 409 11.66 -20.20 25.39
C GLU A 409 11.65 -19.12 26.48
N GLU A 410 11.94 -17.87 26.10
CA GLU A 410 11.91 -16.70 26.99
C GLU A 410 10.59 -15.93 26.93
N LYS A 411 9.67 -16.28 26.01
CA LYS A 411 8.45 -15.55 25.68
C LYS A 411 8.74 -14.08 25.31
N ILE A 412 9.84 -13.87 24.61
CA ILE A 412 10.32 -12.56 24.19
C ILE A 412 10.29 -12.50 22.65
N GLY A 413 9.40 -11.69 22.10
CA GLY A 413 9.41 -11.25 20.72
C GLY A 413 9.57 -9.75 20.66
N VAL A 414 10.56 -9.28 19.92
CA VAL A 414 10.84 -7.85 19.71
C VAL A 414 11.04 -7.61 18.24
N ARG A 415 10.22 -6.73 17.65
CA ARG A 415 10.41 -6.10 16.34
C ARG A 415 10.34 -4.59 16.51
N ILE A 416 11.23 -3.87 15.84
CA ILE A 416 11.20 -2.42 15.74
C ILE A 416 11.24 -2.09 14.26
N GLU A 417 10.16 -1.53 13.78
CA GLU A 417 9.96 -1.23 12.38
C GLU A 417 9.63 0.22 12.16
N ASP A 418 10.28 0.80 11.19
CA ASP A 418 10.04 2.16 10.73
C ASP A 418 9.95 2.22 9.20
N MET A 419 9.13 3.15 8.71
CA MET A 419 9.02 3.50 7.30
C MET A 419 10.11 4.47 6.90
N PHE A 420 10.74 4.21 5.76
CA PHE A 420 11.78 5.06 5.18
C PHE A 420 11.45 5.45 3.75
N TYR A 421 11.82 6.67 3.41
CA TYR A 421 11.77 7.24 2.07
C TYR A 421 13.15 7.77 1.68
N VAL A 422 13.59 7.48 0.47
CA VAL A 422 14.82 8.09 -0.08
C VAL A 422 14.43 9.31 -0.89
N ASP A 423 14.83 10.50 -0.44
CA ASP A 423 14.51 11.74 -1.13
C ASP A 423 15.32 11.92 -2.45
N ASN A 424 14.98 12.94 -3.22
CA ASN A 424 15.62 13.20 -4.52
C ASN A 424 17.13 13.51 -4.41
N ASN A 425 17.63 13.82 -3.20
CA ASN A 425 19.05 14.06 -2.94
C ASN A 425 19.76 12.78 -2.44
N GLY A 426 19.05 11.66 -2.36
CA GLY A 426 19.57 10.40 -1.84
C GLY A 426 19.60 10.32 -0.32
N LYS A 427 18.97 11.26 0.41
CA LYS A 427 18.89 11.21 1.86
C LYS A 427 17.81 10.24 2.30
N LEU A 428 18.15 9.35 3.24
CA LEU A 428 17.18 8.46 3.89
C LEU A 428 16.37 9.26 4.94
N ILE A 429 15.07 9.33 4.73
CA ILE A 429 14.13 10.04 5.60
C ILE A 429 13.27 9.01 6.35
N ARG A 430 13.28 9.04 7.67
CA ARG A 430 12.39 8.22 8.48
C ARG A 430 11.03 8.90 8.58
N LEU A 431 9.98 8.30 8.03
CA LEU A 431 8.62 8.84 8.03
C LEU A 431 7.96 8.74 9.41
N THR A 432 8.43 7.82 10.25
CA THR A 432 7.94 7.56 11.62
C THR A 432 8.74 8.30 12.70
N GLU A 433 9.39 9.41 12.37
CA GLU A 433 10.34 10.11 13.26
C GLU A 433 9.75 10.51 14.62
N SER A 434 8.46 10.84 14.66
CA SER A 434 7.77 11.25 15.90
C SER A 434 7.41 10.10 16.85
N LEU A 435 7.62 8.84 16.43
CA LEU A 435 7.33 7.67 17.26
C LEU A 435 8.56 7.29 18.11
N PRO A 436 8.41 7.15 19.46
CA PRO A 436 9.50 6.74 20.34
C PRO A 436 10.17 5.43 19.91
N GLN A 437 11.50 5.38 20.04
CA GLN A 437 12.29 4.20 19.69
C GLN A 437 13.05 3.60 20.87
N THR A 438 13.57 4.44 21.78
CA THR A 438 14.40 3.93 22.88
C THR A 438 13.54 3.39 24.02
N PRO A 439 14.04 2.41 24.79
CA PRO A 439 13.33 1.94 25.98
C PRO A 439 12.95 3.08 26.93
N ASP A 440 13.85 4.05 27.14
CA ASP A 440 13.60 5.17 28.07
C ASP A 440 12.48 6.11 27.57
N GLU A 441 12.40 6.38 26.25
CA GLU A 441 11.32 7.16 25.67
C GLU A 441 9.97 6.43 25.79
N ILE A 442 9.96 5.11 25.58
CA ILE A 442 8.76 4.28 25.70
C ILE A 442 8.30 4.26 27.17
N GLU A 443 9.19 3.97 28.12
CA GLU A 443 8.86 3.96 29.55
C GLU A 443 8.38 5.33 30.03
N LYS A 444 8.99 6.42 29.56
CA LYS A 444 8.55 7.80 29.85
C LYS A 444 7.16 8.09 29.30
N LEU A 445 6.87 7.67 28.06
CA LEU A 445 5.56 7.83 27.44
C LEU A 445 4.49 7.06 28.22
N MET A 446 4.81 5.84 28.64
CA MET A 446 3.92 4.99 29.42
C MET A 446 3.72 5.49 30.87
N ALA A 447 4.69 6.16 31.47
CA ALA A 447 4.57 6.74 32.81
C ALA A 447 3.68 8.00 32.85
N GLY A 448 3.44 8.65 31.73
CA GLY A 448 2.57 9.83 31.61
C GLY A 448 1.08 9.52 31.36
N ARG A 449 0.64 8.31 31.74
CA ARG A 449 -0.74 7.80 31.57
C ARG A 449 -1.75 8.56 32.43
#